data_cb7569c3768617627f4ab73fe260c193
#
_entry.id   cb7569c3768617627f4ab73fe260c193
#
_cell.length_a   1.000
_cell.length_b   1.000
_cell.length_c   1.000
_cell.angle_alpha   90.00
_cell.angle_beta   90.00
_cell.angle_gamma   90.00
#
_symmetry.space_group_name_H-M   'P 1'
#
loop_
_entity.id
_entity.type
_entity.pdbx_description
1 polymer ?
#
loop_
_entity_poly.entity_id
_entity_poly.type
_entity_poly.pdbx_seq_one_letter_code
_entity_poly.pdbx_strand_id
1 'polypeptide(L)'
;MYISQQLKQQNIAEYLLYMWQIEDLIRANGFDMVKIRESIIDPYPITQEQKKALAQWYEDLINMMHDEGVMEEGHLQINKNIIVWLTDLHLRLLKSPKFPYYSAAYYKALPFIVELRTKKKDKETPELETCFEAMYGVMLLRLQKKEVTEATQRALKVIGDLLAMLAGYYIKDKQGELELE
;
A
#
# COMPACT_ATOMS: atom_id res chain seq x y z
N MET A 1 10.53 1.98 -10.39
CA MET A 1 9.91 1.61 -11.69
C MET A 1 9.81 0.08 -11.87
N TYR A 2 10.89 -0.69 -12.04
CA TYR A 2 10.80 -2.16 -12.27
C TYR A 2 10.12 -2.90 -11.11
N ILE A 3 10.53 -2.65 -9.87
CA ILE A 3 9.91 -3.26 -8.69
C ILE A 3 8.43 -2.90 -8.59
N SER A 4 8.08 -1.62 -8.79
CA SER A 4 6.68 -1.19 -8.72
C SER A 4 5.82 -1.83 -9.81
N GLN A 5 6.32 -1.97 -11.04
CA GLN A 5 5.60 -2.65 -12.13
C GLN A 5 5.38 -4.13 -11.82
N GLN A 6 6.41 -4.82 -11.32
CA GLN A 6 6.30 -6.23 -10.93
C GLN A 6 5.29 -6.41 -9.78
N LEU A 7 5.39 -5.61 -8.72
CA LEU A 7 4.46 -5.66 -7.58
C LEU A 7 3.03 -5.37 -8.01
N LYS A 8 2.82 -4.38 -8.89
CA LYS A 8 1.48 -4.04 -9.39
C LYS A 8 0.79 -5.21 -10.10
N GLN A 9 1.57 -6.09 -10.73
CA GLN A 9 1.05 -7.28 -11.40
C GLN A 9 0.88 -8.48 -10.46
N GLN A 10 1.74 -8.60 -9.46
CA GLN A 10 1.81 -9.78 -8.59
C GLN A 10 1.05 -9.61 -7.27
N ASN A 11 1.10 -8.42 -6.67
CA ASN A 11 0.50 -8.16 -5.37
C ASN A 11 0.21 -6.66 -5.20
N ILE A 12 -1.03 -6.28 -5.47
CA ILE A 12 -1.46 -4.88 -5.40
C ILE A 12 -1.35 -4.28 -3.98
N ALA A 13 -1.45 -5.09 -2.93
CA ALA A 13 -1.29 -4.62 -1.56
C ALA A 13 0.18 -4.27 -1.26
N GLU A 14 1.13 -5.11 -1.67
CA GLU A 14 2.56 -4.79 -1.56
C GLU A 14 2.95 -3.61 -2.45
N TYR A 15 2.37 -3.52 -3.66
CA TYR A 15 2.56 -2.36 -4.52
C TYR A 15 2.16 -1.06 -3.82
N LEU A 16 1.01 -1.01 -3.16
CA LEU A 16 0.53 0.18 -2.48
C LEU A 16 1.46 0.59 -1.34
N LEU A 17 1.87 -0.35 -0.48
CA LEU A 17 2.83 -0.10 0.61
C LEU A 17 4.20 0.36 0.08
N TYR A 18 4.66 -0.22 -1.02
CA TYR A 18 5.88 0.20 -1.69
C TYR A 18 5.78 1.63 -2.23
N MET A 19 4.64 2.00 -2.85
CA MET A 19 4.44 3.36 -3.35
C MET A 19 4.38 4.39 -2.23
N TRP A 20 3.76 4.08 -1.09
CA TRP A 20 3.78 4.95 0.08
C TRP A 20 5.21 5.16 0.61
N GLN A 21 6.02 4.09 0.61
CA GLN A 21 7.44 4.20 0.96
C GLN A 21 8.22 5.09 -0.03
N ILE A 22 7.92 5.02 -1.32
CA ILE A 22 8.53 5.90 -2.32
C ILE A 22 8.14 7.37 -2.09
N GLU A 23 6.87 7.66 -1.81
CA GLU A 23 6.43 9.02 -1.46
C GLU A 23 7.19 9.56 -0.25
N ASP A 24 7.35 8.76 0.80
CA ASP A 24 8.10 9.15 2.00
C ASP A 24 9.60 9.30 1.76
N LEU A 25 10.19 8.47 0.89
CA LEU A 25 11.60 8.62 0.47
C LEU A 25 11.81 9.94 -0.31
N ILE A 26 10.87 10.32 -1.17
CA ILE A 26 10.90 11.60 -1.88
C ILE A 26 10.85 12.76 -0.87
N ARG A 27 9.92 12.71 0.09
CA ARG A 27 9.80 13.73 1.17
C ARG A 27 11.08 13.82 2.00
N ALA A 28 11.63 12.67 2.42
CA ALA A 28 12.84 12.61 3.23
C ALA A 28 14.07 13.19 2.51
N ASN A 29 14.12 13.13 1.18
CA ASN A 29 15.15 13.75 0.37
C ASN A 29 14.82 15.21 -0.02
N GLY A 30 13.72 15.77 0.47
CA GLY A 30 13.34 17.17 0.21
C GLY A 30 13.02 17.46 -1.26
N PHE A 31 12.52 16.44 -2.00
CA PHE A 31 12.21 16.54 -3.44
C PHE A 31 13.43 16.88 -4.32
N ASP A 32 14.64 16.68 -3.78
CA ASP A 32 15.90 16.99 -4.44
C ASP A 32 16.41 15.78 -5.25
N MET A 33 16.36 15.90 -6.57
CA MET A 33 16.79 14.83 -7.48
C MET A 33 18.28 14.52 -7.39
N VAL A 34 19.14 15.46 -6.95
CA VAL A 34 20.55 15.19 -6.74
C VAL A 34 20.71 14.20 -5.59
N LYS A 35 20.06 14.48 -4.46
CA LYS A 35 20.07 13.59 -3.28
C LYS A 35 19.45 12.23 -3.58
N ILE A 36 18.32 12.19 -4.32
CA ILE A 36 17.67 10.94 -4.73
C ILE A 36 18.59 10.12 -5.63
N ARG A 37 19.31 10.75 -6.57
CA ARG A 37 20.28 10.04 -7.40
C ARG A 37 21.38 9.43 -6.56
N GLU A 38 22.06 10.24 -5.73
CA GLU A 38 23.19 9.80 -4.92
C GLU A 38 22.83 8.72 -3.89
N SER A 39 21.71 8.87 -3.20
CA SER A 39 21.33 7.99 -2.09
C SER A 39 20.54 6.76 -2.52
N ILE A 40 19.79 6.82 -3.63
CA ILE A 40 18.86 5.76 -4.03
C ILE A 40 19.25 5.16 -5.38
N ILE A 41 19.44 5.98 -6.43
CA ILE A 41 19.55 5.48 -7.80
C ILE A 41 20.96 4.96 -8.10
N ASP A 42 22.00 5.71 -7.74
CA ASP A 42 23.38 5.38 -8.08
C ASP A 42 23.90 4.10 -7.42
N PRO A 43 23.50 3.79 -6.15
CA PRO A 43 23.87 2.53 -5.52
C PRO A 43 23.24 1.29 -6.16
N TYR A 44 22.15 1.43 -6.97
CA TYR A 44 21.51 0.28 -7.59
C TYR A 44 22.39 -0.36 -8.67
N PRO A 45 22.54 -1.71 -8.66
CA PRO A 45 23.35 -2.45 -9.63
C PRO A 45 22.61 -2.65 -10.96
N ILE A 46 22.23 -1.55 -11.62
CA ILE A 46 21.50 -1.52 -12.89
C ILE A 46 22.28 -0.72 -13.93
N THR A 47 21.91 -0.87 -15.21
CA THR A 47 22.58 -0.16 -16.30
C THR A 47 22.36 1.36 -16.25
N GLN A 48 23.20 2.14 -16.90
CA GLN A 48 23.06 3.61 -16.96
C GLN A 48 21.74 4.04 -17.62
N GLU A 49 21.27 3.28 -18.61
CA GLU A 49 19.97 3.52 -19.24
C GLU A 49 18.82 3.29 -18.27
N GLN A 50 18.88 2.21 -17.48
CA GLN A 50 17.92 1.92 -16.43
C GLN A 50 17.94 2.98 -15.32
N LYS A 51 19.14 3.50 -14.95
CA LYS A 51 19.25 4.60 -13.99
C LYS A 51 18.59 5.88 -14.50
N LYS A 52 18.74 6.20 -15.79
CA LYS A 52 18.06 7.34 -16.40
C LYS A 52 16.55 7.19 -16.36
N ALA A 53 16.03 6.01 -16.74
CA ALA A 53 14.61 5.74 -16.68
C ALA A 53 14.04 5.77 -15.24
N LEU A 54 14.83 5.29 -14.26
CA LEU A 54 14.46 5.36 -12.85
C LEU A 54 14.44 6.80 -12.34
N ALA A 55 15.43 7.62 -12.74
CA ALA A 55 15.46 9.03 -12.39
C ALA A 55 14.25 9.79 -12.95
N GLN A 56 13.90 9.56 -14.23
CA GLN A 56 12.71 10.17 -14.83
C GLN A 56 11.44 9.77 -14.06
N TRP A 57 11.30 8.51 -13.67
CA TRP A 57 10.17 8.05 -12.87
C TRP A 57 10.07 8.76 -11.52
N TYR A 58 11.18 9.06 -10.84
CA TYR A 58 11.16 9.85 -9.61
C TYR A 58 10.78 11.32 -9.89
N GLU A 59 11.29 11.91 -10.96
CA GLU A 59 10.91 13.27 -11.38
C GLU A 59 9.41 13.37 -11.66
N ASP A 60 8.85 12.39 -12.36
CA ASP A 60 7.41 12.33 -12.65
C ASP A 60 6.59 12.25 -11.36
N LEU A 61 7.00 11.43 -10.39
CA LEU A 61 6.33 11.34 -9.09
C LEU A 61 6.45 12.64 -8.29
N ILE A 62 7.58 13.30 -8.29
CA ILE A 62 7.79 14.60 -7.64
C ILE A 62 6.84 15.64 -8.22
N ASN A 63 6.75 15.72 -9.56
CA ASN A 63 5.83 16.63 -10.23
C ASN A 63 4.38 16.33 -9.86
N MET A 64 3.97 15.06 -9.87
CA MET A 64 2.63 14.66 -9.44
C MET A 64 2.34 15.04 -7.99
N MET A 65 3.30 14.82 -7.06
CA MET A 65 3.14 15.18 -5.66
C MET A 65 2.99 16.69 -5.47
N HIS A 66 3.71 17.49 -6.27
CA HIS A 66 3.58 18.94 -6.28
C HIS A 66 2.22 19.38 -6.83
N ASP A 67 1.81 18.87 -7.99
CA ASP A 67 0.57 19.25 -8.66
C ASP A 67 -0.67 18.85 -7.83
N GLU A 68 -0.61 17.74 -7.10
CA GLU A 68 -1.67 17.26 -6.22
C GLU A 68 -1.63 17.87 -4.80
N GLY A 69 -0.61 18.68 -4.49
CA GLY A 69 -0.47 19.35 -3.19
C GLY A 69 -0.17 18.41 -2.02
N VAL A 70 0.44 17.25 -2.29
CA VAL A 70 0.76 16.21 -1.28
C VAL A 70 2.25 16.19 -0.91
N MET A 71 2.88 17.37 -0.88
CA MET A 71 4.30 17.52 -0.58
C MET A 71 4.61 17.17 0.89
N GLU A 72 3.78 17.61 1.83
CA GLU A 72 4.03 17.44 3.27
C GLU A 72 3.38 16.16 3.82
N GLU A 73 2.14 15.87 3.41
CA GLU A 73 1.36 14.75 3.90
C GLU A 73 0.39 14.23 2.83
N GLY A 74 -0.18 13.06 3.08
CA GLY A 74 -1.14 12.42 2.18
C GLY A 74 -0.48 11.59 1.09
N HIS A 75 -1.29 11.12 0.16
CA HIS A 75 -0.87 10.19 -0.90
C HIS A 75 -1.34 10.67 -2.26
N LEU A 76 -0.58 10.32 -3.30
CA LEU A 76 -0.95 10.53 -4.69
C LEU A 76 -2.31 9.91 -5.02
N GLN A 77 -3.07 10.57 -5.87
CA GLN A 77 -4.40 10.10 -6.28
C GLN A 77 -4.36 8.71 -6.93
N ILE A 78 -3.29 8.39 -7.66
CA ILE A 78 -3.09 7.04 -8.23
C ILE A 78 -3.04 5.96 -7.16
N ASN A 79 -2.50 6.25 -5.98
CA ASN A 79 -2.43 5.34 -4.85
C ASN A 79 -3.76 5.30 -4.07
N LYS A 80 -4.43 6.44 -3.90
CA LYS A 80 -5.79 6.50 -3.34
C LYS A 80 -6.79 5.70 -4.17
N ASN A 81 -6.69 5.75 -5.49
CA ASN A 81 -7.55 4.98 -6.39
C ASN A 81 -7.43 3.46 -6.16
N ILE A 82 -6.26 2.97 -5.76
CA ILE A 82 -6.10 1.55 -5.41
C ILE A 82 -6.96 1.19 -4.19
N ILE A 83 -6.98 2.03 -3.16
CA ILE A 83 -7.85 1.84 -1.98
C ILE A 83 -9.32 1.78 -2.41
N VAL A 84 -9.74 2.69 -3.30
CA VAL A 84 -11.12 2.72 -3.82
C VAL A 84 -11.47 1.42 -4.54
N TRP A 85 -10.61 0.95 -5.46
CA TRP A 85 -10.84 -0.31 -6.19
C TRP A 85 -10.84 -1.53 -5.28
N LEU A 86 -9.93 -1.58 -4.32
CA LEU A 86 -9.89 -2.66 -3.33
C LEU A 86 -11.12 -2.63 -2.42
N THR A 87 -11.62 -1.45 -2.05
CA THR A 87 -12.84 -1.31 -1.24
C THR A 87 -14.07 -1.78 -2.03
N ASP A 88 -14.19 -1.43 -3.30
CA ASP A 88 -15.26 -1.94 -4.15
C ASP A 88 -15.23 -3.47 -4.24
N LEU A 89 -14.07 -4.04 -4.55
CA LEU A 89 -13.89 -5.50 -4.61
C LEU A 89 -14.21 -6.18 -3.27
N HIS A 90 -13.73 -5.62 -2.16
CA HIS A 90 -14.01 -6.10 -0.81
C HIS A 90 -15.51 -6.20 -0.55
N LEU A 91 -16.26 -5.15 -0.86
CA LEU A 91 -17.71 -5.12 -0.68
C LEU A 91 -18.44 -6.13 -1.60
N ARG A 92 -17.98 -6.32 -2.82
CA ARG A 92 -18.50 -7.33 -3.75
C ARG A 92 -18.27 -8.76 -3.23
N LEU A 93 -17.06 -9.04 -2.73
CA LEU A 93 -16.71 -10.34 -2.13
C LEU A 93 -17.55 -10.64 -0.88
N LEU A 94 -17.78 -9.66 -0.02
CA LEU A 94 -18.61 -9.84 1.18
C LEU A 94 -20.08 -10.09 0.87
N LYS A 95 -20.61 -9.54 -0.22
CA LYS A 95 -22.00 -9.76 -0.66
C LYS A 95 -22.19 -11.10 -1.33
N SER A 96 -21.17 -11.69 -1.91
CA SER A 96 -21.27 -12.95 -2.65
C SER A 96 -21.20 -14.16 -1.71
N PRO A 97 -22.15 -15.10 -1.81
CA PRO A 97 -22.12 -16.33 -1.01
C PRO A 97 -20.98 -17.30 -1.45
N LYS A 98 -20.35 -17.04 -2.59
CA LYS A 98 -19.26 -17.89 -3.13
C LYS A 98 -17.94 -17.72 -2.39
N PHE A 99 -17.78 -16.69 -1.55
CA PHE A 99 -16.50 -16.37 -0.86
C PHE A 99 -16.60 -16.47 0.67
N PRO A 100 -17.06 -17.61 1.25
CA PRO A 100 -17.24 -17.73 2.69
C PRO A 100 -15.92 -17.63 3.46
N TYR A 101 -14.81 -18.09 2.87
CA TYR A 101 -13.49 -17.97 3.49
C TYR A 101 -12.99 -16.52 3.58
N TYR A 102 -13.29 -15.70 2.57
CA TYR A 102 -12.99 -14.28 2.60
C TYR A 102 -13.81 -13.57 3.69
N SER A 103 -15.09 -13.83 3.75
CA SER A 103 -15.97 -13.30 4.79
C SER A 103 -15.51 -13.71 6.19
N ALA A 104 -15.10 -14.97 6.38
CA ALA A 104 -14.56 -15.44 7.65
C ALA A 104 -13.24 -14.71 8.02
N ALA A 105 -12.34 -14.49 7.05
CA ALA A 105 -11.12 -13.71 7.26
C ALA A 105 -11.42 -12.27 7.65
N TYR A 106 -12.38 -11.62 7.00
CA TYR A 106 -12.83 -10.28 7.36
C TYR A 106 -13.39 -10.21 8.77
N TYR A 107 -14.33 -11.08 9.14
CA TYR A 107 -14.91 -11.07 10.50
C TYR A 107 -13.89 -11.39 11.58
N LYS A 108 -12.84 -12.15 11.27
CA LYS A 108 -11.71 -12.37 12.16
C LYS A 108 -10.85 -11.11 12.34
N ALA A 109 -10.70 -10.30 11.29
CA ALA A 109 -9.94 -9.05 11.30
C ALA A 109 -10.73 -7.88 11.91
N LEU A 110 -12.05 -7.89 11.78
CA LEU A 110 -12.93 -6.78 12.14
C LEU A 110 -12.72 -6.22 13.56
N PRO A 111 -12.56 -7.02 14.63
CA PRO A 111 -12.29 -6.48 15.97
C PRO A 111 -11.02 -5.61 16.02
N PHE A 112 -9.97 -6.01 15.32
CA PHE A 112 -8.71 -5.26 15.24
C PHE A 112 -8.86 -3.99 14.42
N ILE A 113 -9.61 -4.04 13.32
CA ILE A 113 -9.93 -2.87 12.49
C ILE A 113 -10.70 -1.84 13.31
N VAL A 114 -11.71 -2.27 14.05
CA VAL A 114 -12.52 -1.40 14.93
C VAL A 114 -11.62 -0.78 16.00
N GLU A 115 -10.76 -1.56 16.66
CA GLU A 115 -9.82 -1.03 17.65
C GLU A 115 -8.87 0.02 17.07
N LEU A 116 -8.31 -0.21 15.88
CA LEU A 116 -7.45 0.75 15.20
C LEU A 116 -8.19 2.05 14.89
N ARG A 117 -9.42 1.96 14.38
CA ARG A 117 -10.25 3.14 14.05
C ARG A 117 -10.63 3.95 15.28
N THR A 118 -10.86 3.32 16.43
CA THR A 118 -11.17 4.06 17.67
C THR A 118 -10.00 4.90 18.17
N LYS A 119 -8.77 4.51 17.84
CA LYS A 119 -7.54 5.23 18.22
C LYS A 119 -7.21 6.39 17.27
N LYS A 120 -7.86 6.46 16.10
CA LYS A 120 -7.67 7.55 15.13
C LYS A 120 -8.49 8.78 15.50
N LYS A 121 -7.94 9.96 15.13
CA LYS A 121 -8.66 11.24 15.23
C LYS A 121 -9.75 11.32 14.14
N ASP A 122 -9.45 10.86 12.94
CA ASP A 122 -10.38 10.77 11.83
C ASP A 122 -11.10 9.42 11.84
N LYS A 123 -12.39 9.46 12.17
CA LYS A 123 -13.26 8.28 12.21
C LYS A 123 -13.87 7.92 10.85
N GLU A 124 -13.72 8.79 9.86
CA GLU A 124 -14.28 8.60 8.52
C GLU A 124 -13.36 7.82 7.58
N THR A 125 -12.09 7.62 7.98
CA THR A 125 -11.13 6.81 7.19
C THR A 125 -11.72 5.43 6.87
N PRO A 126 -11.70 5.00 5.60
CA PRO A 126 -12.19 3.68 5.19
C PRO A 126 -11.47 2.53 5.92
N GLU A 127 -12.16 1.41 6.11
CA GLU A 127 -11.61 0.26 6.84
C GLU A 127 -10.33 -0.28 6.22
N LEU A 128 -10.30 -0.43 4.90
CA LEU A 128 -9.11 -0.92 4.20
C LEU A 128 -7.94 0.06 4.28
N GLU A 129 -8.19 1.35 4.18
CA GLU A 129 -7.16 2.37 4.36
C GLU A 129 -6.56 2.29 5.76
N THR A 130 -7.40 2.12 6.80
CA THR A 130 -6.94 1.87 8.17
C THR A 130 -6.05 0.62 8.26
N CYS A 131 -6.40 -0.46 7.54
CA CYS A 131 -5.59 -1.67 7.50
C CYS A 131 -4.21 -1.41 6.86
N PHE A 132 -4.17 -0.71 5.74
CA PHE A 132 -2.92 -0.37 5.05
C PHE A 132 -2.05 0.56 5.89
N GLU A 133 -2.62 1.58 6.52
CA GLU A 133 -1.87 2.47 7.42
C GLU A 133 -1.28 1.73 8.62
N ALA A 134 -2.00 0.77 9.20
CA ALA A 134 -1.48 -0.04 10.29
C ALA A 134 -0.31 -0.91 9.83
N MET A 135 -0.41 -1.55 8.65
CA MET A 135 0.67 -2.33 8.05
C MET A 135 1.89 -1.46 7.76
N TYR A 136 1.67 -0.29 7.16
CA TYR A 136 2.73 0.66 6.84
C TYR A 136 3.42 1.19 8.10
N GLY A 137 2.65 1.60 9.11
CA GLY A 137 3.19 2.11 10.36
C GLY A 137 4.11 1.10 11.06
N VAL A 138 3.73 -0.18 11.09
CA VAL A 138 4.59 -1.22 11.67
C VAL A 138 5.81 -1.53 10.79
N MET A 139 5.68 -1.44 9.47
CA MET A 139 6.84 -1.54 8.60
C MET A 139 7.87 -0.43 8.93
N LEU A 140 7.42 0.81 9.13
CA LEU A 140 8.29 1.91 9.55
C LEU A 140 8.91 1.70 10.94
N LEU A 141 8.15 1.20 11.92
CA LEU A 141 8.69 0.87 13.24
C LEU A 141 9.80 -0.18 13.16
N ARG A 142 9.62 -1.23 12.33
CA ARG A 142 10.63 -2.26 12.09
C ARG A 142 11.90 -1.70 11.44
N LEU A 143 11.75 -0.81 10.46
CA LEU A 143 12.90 -0.12 9.84
C LEU A 143 13.67 0.72 10.86
N GLN A 144 12.97 1.33 11.84
CA GLN A 144 13.55 2.06 12.95
C GLN A 144 14.08 1.15 14.08
N LYS A 145 14.03 -0.19 13.91
CA LYS A 145 14.41 -1.19 14.93
C LYS A 145 13.65 -1.05 16.25
N LYS A 146 12.42 -0.51 16.19
CA LYS A 146 11.53 -0.42 17.35
C LYS A 146 10.79 -1.73 17.55
N GLU A 147 10.63 -2.12 18.81
CA GLU A 147 9.86 -3.30 19.16
C GLU A 147 8.37 -3.10 18.93
N VAL A 148 7.73 -4.16 18.44
CA VAL A 148 6.28 -4.24 18.26
C VAL A 148 5.75 -5.29 19.20
N THR A 149 4.75 -4.95 20.01
CA THR A 149 4.17 -5.87 20.99
C THR A 149 3.57 -7.11 20.30
N GLU A 150 3.54 -8.24 21.02
CA GLU A 150 2.94 -9.47 20.50
C GLU A 150 1.45 -9.29 20.11
N ALA A 151 0.71 -8.48 20.87
CA ALA A 151 -0.69 -8.18 20.56
C ALA A 151 -0.81 -7.46 19.21
N THR A 152 0.05 -6.48 18.96
CA THR A 152 0.11 -5.76 17.67
C THR A 152 0.54 -6.70 16.55
N GLN A 153 1.53 -7.56 16.78
CA GLN A 153 1.97 -8.54 15.76
C GLN A 153 0.84 -9.51 15.38
N ARG A 154 0.07 -9.99 16.36
CA ARG A 154 -1.10 -10.87 16.11
C ARG A 154 -2.19 -10.15 15.31
N ALA A 155 -2.52 -8.90 15.68
CA ALA A 155 -3.50 -8.10 14.95
C ALA A 155 -3.08 -7.89 13.50
N LEU A 156 -1.81 -7.51 13.28
CA LEU A 156 -1.28 -7.28 11.94
C LEU A 156 -1.18 -8.55 11.10
N LYS A 157 -0.90 -9.69 11.72
CA LYS A 157 -0.95 -10.97 10.99
C LYS A 157 -2.34 -11.23 10.45
N VAL A 158 -3.38 -11.04 11.25
CA VAL A 158 -4.78 -11.26 10.84
C VAL A 158 -5.19 -10.27 9.75
N ILE A 159 -4.82 -8.99 9.89
CA ILE A 159 -5.07 -7.96 8.87
C ILE A 159 -4.30 -8.27 7.59
N GLY A 160 -3.04 -8.67 7.71
CA GLY A 160 -2.20 -9.03 6.57
C GLY A 160 -2.75 -10.23 5.79
N ASP A 161 -3.24 -11.26 6.49
CA ASP A 161 -3.90 -12.42 5.88
C ASP A 161 -5.14 -11.99 5.06
N LEU A 162 -5.98 -11.06 5.58
CA LEU A 162 -7.12 -10.50 4.86
C LEU A 162 -6.67 -9.73 3.61
N LEU A 163 -5.68 -8.84 3.73
CA LEU A 163 -5.18 -8.05 2.61
C LEU A 163 -4.53 -8.93 1.53
N ALA A 164 -3.83 -9.99 1.92
CA ALA A 164 -3.25 -10.95 0.99
C ALA A 164 -4.33 -11.70 0.19
N MET A 165 -5.41 -12.11 0.85
CA MET A 165 -6.56 -12.73 0.17
C MET A 165 -7.20 -11.74 -0.82
N LEU A 166 -7.43 -10.49 -0.39
CA LEU A 166 -8.00 -9.44 -1.24
C LEU A 166 -7.12 -9.16 -2.46
N ALA A 167 -5.78 -9.07 -2.27
CA ALA A 167 -4.84 -8.89 -3.36
C ALA A 167 -4.88 -10.05 -4.38
N GLY A 168 -5.02 -11.29 -3.90
CA GLY A 168 -5.21 -12.46 -4.77
C GLY A 168 -6.50 -12.40 -5.58
N TYR A 169 -7.61 -12.00 -4.96
CA TYR A 169 -8.88 -11.81 -5.67
C TYR A 169 -8.84 -10.62 -6.64
N TYR A 170 -8.10 -9.56 -6.32
CA TYR A 170 -7.90 -8.43 -7.23
C TYR A 170 -7.26 -8.84 -8.55
N ILE A 171 -6.27 -9.72 -8.52
CA ILE A 171 -5.65 -10.25 -9.75
C ILE A 171 -6.67 -11.00 -10.59
N LYS A 172 -7.44 -11.90 -9.97
CA LYS A 172 -8.50 -12.66 -10.66
C LYS A 172 -9.59 -11.76 -11.24
N ASP A 173 -10.01 -10.72 -10.51
CA ASP A 173 -10.98 -9.73 -10.98
C ASP A 173 -10.46 -8.99 -12.22
N LYS A 174 -9.18 -8.59 -12.23
CA LYS A 174 -8.54 -7.96 -13.38
C LYS A 174 -8.39 -8.87 -14.59
N GLN A 175 -8.27 -10.17 -14.38
CA GLN A 175 -8.20 -11.17 -15.44
C GLN A 175 -9.58 -11.61 -15.95
N GLY A 176 -10.66 -11.12 -15.32
CA GLY A 176 -12.04 -11.54 -15.64
C GLY A 176 -12.37 -12.96 -15.18
N GLU A 177 -11.58 -13.50 -14.24
CA GLU A 177 -11.73 -14.87 -13.72
C GLU A 177 -12.56 -14.93 -12.42
N LEU A 178 -13.04 -13.78 -11.93
CA LEU A 178 -13.79 -13.70 -10.68
C LEU A 178 -15.31 -13.76 -10.94
N GLU A 179 -15.91 -14.90 -10.66
CA GLU A 179 -17.37 -15.10 -10.72
C GLU A 179 -17.99 -14.78 -9.37
N LEU A 180 -18.71 -13.67 -9.29
CA LEU A 180 -19.35 -13.16 -8.06
C LEU A 180 -20.81 -13.61 -7.87
N GLU A 181 -21.47 -14.00 -8.95
CA GLU A 181 -22.88 -14.47 -8.95
C GLU A 181 -22.98 -15.99 -8.89
#